data_b24c51e3aa1a1109b31b495230d64a97
#
_entry.id   b24c51e3aa1a1109b31b495230d64a97
#
_cell.length_a   1.000
_cell.length_b   1.000
_cell.length_c   1.000
_cell.angle_alpha   90.00
_cell.angle_beta   90.00
_cell.angle_gamma   90.00
#
_symmetry.space_group_name_H-M   'P 1'
#
loop_
_entity.id
_entity.type
_entity.pdbx_description
1 polymer ?
#
loop_
_entity_poly.entity_id
_entity_poly.type
_entity_poly.pdbx_seq_one_letter_code
_entity_poly.pdbx_strand_id
1 'polypeptide(L)'
;SPDSLHGAAAALAQLGIIDDRRAAGIALGSPDELQAAVDAAAGTANAPLVNTLLLRSMQRALYKPRNEGHFALAAPCYCHFTSPIRRYPDLVVHRVLKLQLAYERLGGKDALVRTPRLIGKGRESLPRILPQICRACSDAERAADAASHATQKIKIAQYYEDRLGERYAGSISWVSSMGLFVRLDLTQVEGLVSIKSLGNEWFEFDEDALTLTGADTGTRYELGQRVIIEVSRVNTTRGHLDFKLIH
;
A
#
# COMPACT_ATOMS: atom_id res chain seq x y z
N SER A 1 7.62 2.97 7.42
CA SER A 1 8.79 3.07 8.32
C SER A 1 8.52 4.11 9.40
N PRO A 2 9.23 4.11 10.53
CA PRO A 2 9.09 5.18 11.52
C PRO A 2 9.24 6.58 10.90
N ASP A 3 10.21 6.75 10.00
CA ASP A 3 10.43 8.01 9.30
C ASP A 3 9.24 8.43 8.42
N SER A 4 8.58 7.48 7.77
CA SER A 4 7.41 7.76 6.93
C SER A 4 6.18 8.15 7.76
N LEU A 5 5.99 7.54 8.94
CA LEU A 5 4.91 7.92 9.87
C LEU A 5 5.18 9.29 10.49
N HIS A 6 6.44 9.57 10.84
CA HIS A 6 6.87 10.90 11.30
C HIS A 6 6.60 11.99 10.27
N GLY A 7 6.97 11.74 9.00
CA GLY A 7 6.71 12.68 7.91
C GLY A 7 5.21 12.92 7.69
N ALA A 8 4.40 11.87 7.65
CA ALA A 8 2.95 12.00 7.52
C ALA A 8 2.32 12.77 8.70
N ALA A 9 2.73 12.46 9.93
CA ALA A 9 2.24 13.14 11.12
C ALA A 9 2.61 14.63 11.13
N ALA A 10 3.86 14.96 10.76
CA ALA A 10 4.33 16.33 10.66
C ALA A 10 3.55 17.13 9.59
N ALA A 11 3.35 16.55 8.40
CA ALA A 11 2.57 17.19 7.34
C ALA A 11 1.13 17.47 7.78
N LEU A 12 0.46 16.49 8.42
CA LEU A 12 -0.91 16.67 8.92
C LEU A 12 -1.02 17.72 10.03
N ALA A 13 -0.01 17.83 10.90
CA ALA A 13 0.04 18.85 11.95
C ALA A 13 0.31 20.24 11.36
N GLN A 14 1.26 20.36 10.42
CA GLN A 14 1.58 21.62 9.74
C GLN A 14 0.37 22.19 8.98
N LEU A 15 -0.45 21.33 8.39
CA LEU A 15 -1.70 21.69 7.72
C LEU A 15 -2.86 21.98 8.69
N GLY A 16 -2.64 21.86 10.00
CA GLY A 16 -3.66 22.11 11.04
C GLY A 16 -4.79 21.08 11.05
N ILE A 17 -4.57 19.91 10.45
CA ILE A 17 -5.60 18.83 10.38
C ILE A 17 -5.65 18.04 11.68
N ILE A 18 -4.51 17.87 12.34
CA ILE A 18 -4.37 17.22 13.65
C ILE A 18 -3.56 18.10 14.60
N ASP A 19 -3.73 17.90 15.90
CA ASP A 19 -2.91 18.56 16.93
C ASP A 19 -1.54 17.86 17.14
N ASP A 20 -0.62 18.54 17.83
CA ASP A 20 0.74 18.02 18.08
C ASP A 20 0.72 16.73 18.91
N ARG A 21 -0.25 16.56 19.82
CA ARG A 21 -0.39 15.36 20.64
C ARG A 21 -0.71 14.16 19.77
N ARG A 22 -1.67 14.31 18.85
CA ARG A 22 -2.05 13.26 17.91
C ARG A 22 -0.92 12.98 16.93
N ALA A 23 -0.23 14.02 16.45
CA ALA A 23 0.94 13.86 15.60
C ALA A 23 2.04 13.02 16.28
N ALA A 24 2.32 13.26 17.55
CA ALA A 24 3.27 12.46 18.31
C ALA A 24 2.82 10.99 18.44
N GLY A 25 1.54 10.74 18.70
CA GLY A 25 0.98 9.38 18.77
C GLY A 25 1.07 8.64 17.42
N ILE A 26 0.76 9.30 16.32
CA ILE A 26 0.88 8.76 14.95
C ILE A 26 2.35 8.45 14.63
N ALA A 27 3.26 9.36 14.94
CA ALA A 27 4.70 9.18 14.73
C ALA A 27 5.25 7.95 15.47
N LEU A 28 4.70 7.65 16.63
CA LEU A 28 5.01 6.43 17.42
C LEU A 28 4.30 5.17 16.90
N GLY A 29 3.41 5.30 15.90
CA GLY A 29 2.67 4.18 15.33
C GLY A 29 1.50 3.70 16.20
N SER A 30 0.89 4.58 17.00
CA SER A 30 -0.28 4.26 17.80
C SER A 30 -1.49 3.96 16.91
N PRO A 31 -2.07 2.75 16.95
CA PRO A 31 -3.26 2.43 16.16
C PRO A 31 -4.46 3.31 16.50
N ASP A 32 -4.63 3.64 17.76
CA ASP A 32 -5.76 4.45 18.25
C ASP A 32 -5.68 5.88 17.71
N GLU A 33 -4.47 6.48 17.69
CA GLU A 33 -4.29 7.83 17.16
C GLU A 33 -4.40 7.88 15.63
N LEU A 34 -3.95 6.82 14.93
CA LEU A 34 -4.17 6.67 13.49
C LEU A 34 -5.66 6.58 13.18
N GLN A 35 -6.41 5.75 13.89
CA GLN A 35 -7.86 5.61 13.71
C GLN A 35 -8.57 6.93 14.03
N ALA A 36 -8.22 7.57 15.15
CA ALA A 36 -8.80 8.85 15.54
C ALA A 36 -8.55 9.97 14.50
N ALA A 37 -7.40 9.96 13.82
CA ALA A 37 -7.13 10.90 12.74
C ALA A 37 -8.02 10.64 11.51
N VAL A 38 -8.20 9.37 11.13
CA VAL A 38 -9.10 8.97 10.05
C VAL A 38 -10.55 9.34 10.36
N ASP A 39 -11.01 9.04 11.57
CA ASP A 39 -12.39 9.34 12.01
C ASP A 39 -12.65 10.85 12.07
N ALA A 40 -11.69 11.63 12.57
CA ALA A 40 -11.80 13.09 12.62
C ALA A 40 -11.85 13.73 11.21
N ALA A 41 -11.18 13.13 10.25
CA ALA A 41 -11.20 13.59 8.86
C ALA A 41 -12.43 13.13 8.08
N ALA A 42 -13.14 12.10 8.56
CA ALA A 42 -14.25 11.49 7.85
C ALA A 42 -15.36 12.53 7.54
N GLY A 43 -15.78 12.57 6.27
CA GLY A 43 -16.78 13.53 5.79
C GLY A 43 -16.29 14.95 5.58
N THR A 44 -15.01 15.26 5.84
CA THR A 44 -14.39 16.55 5.55
C THR A 44 -13.68 16.56 4.19
N ALA A 45 -13.37 17.74 3.67
CA ALA A 45 -12.55 17.90 2.46
C ALA A 45 -11.14 17.29 2.61
N ASN A 46 -10.64 17.17 3.83
CA ASN A 46 -9.31 16.65 4.13
C ASN A 46 -9.23 15.11 4.18
N ALA A 47 -10.38 14.40 4.17
CA ALA A 47 -10.40 12.93 4.26
C ALA A 47 -9.52 12.22 3.20
N PRO A 48 -9.52 12.63 1.91
CA PRO A 48 -8.66 12.00 0.91
C PRO A 48 -7.17 12.19 1.22
N LEU A 49 -6.78 13.37 1.70
CA LEU A 49 -5.40 13.68 2.06
C LEU A 49 -4.93 12.85 3.26
N VAL A 50 -5.70 12.87 4.36
CA VAL A 50 -5.38 12.10 5.58
C VAL A 50 -5.24 10.61 5.26
N ASN A 51 -6.22 10.03 4.58
CA ASN A 51 -6.19 8.62 4.20
C ASN A 51 -4.97 8.29 3.32
N THR A 52 -4.66 9.14 2.36
CA THR A 52 -3.55 8.91 1.44
C THR A 52 -2.20 8.99 2.14
N LEU A 53 -1.97 10.02 2.96
CA LEU A 53 -0.72 10.19 3.71
C LEU A 53 -0.50 9.04 4.70
N LEU A 54 -1.53 8.66 5.47
CA LEU A 54 -1.44 7.57 6.43
C LEU A 54 -1.21 6.23 5.74
N LEU A 55 -1.97 5.90 4.69
CA LEU A 55 -1.77 4.64 3.95
C LEU A 55 -0.38 4.53 3.34
N ARG A 56 0.16 5.61 2.78
CA ARG A 56 1.51 5.61 2.20
C ARG A 56 2.62 5.50 3.25
N SER A 57 2.37 5.98 4.46
CA SER A 57 3.32 5.86 5.57
C SER A 57 3.39 4.44 6.14
N MET A 58 2.37 3.62 5.92
CA MET A 58 2.33 2.24 6.43
C MET A 58 3.31 1.33 5.71
N GLN A 59 3.90 0.41 6.46
CA GLN A 59 4.74 -0.65 5.90
C GLN A 59 3.89 -1.76 5.31
N ARG A 60 4.37 -2.34 4.22
CA ARG A 60 3.80 -3.60 3.72
C ARG A 60 4.05 -4.72 4.71
N ALA A 61 3.09 -5.63 4.84
CA ALA A 61 3.25 -6.85 5.60
C ALA A 61 4.39 -7.71 5.02
N LEU A 62 5.18 -8.31 5.90
CA LEU A 62 6.30 -9.17 5.54
C LEU A 62 6.21 -10.47 6.35
N TYR A 63 6.61 -11.57 5.76
CA TYR A 63 6.81 -12.81 6.53
C TYR A 63 8.03 -12.65 7.43
N LYS A 64 7.86 -12.95 8.72
CA LYS A 64 8.92 -12.87 9.72
C LYS A 64 9.02 -14.17 10.51
N PRO A 65 10.23 -14.56 10.94
CA PRO A 65 10.40 -15.78 11.74
C PRO A 65 9.96 -15.61 13.20
N ARG A 66 9.77 -14.37 13.65
CA ARG A 66 9.28 -14.00 14.98
C ARG A 66 7.88 -13.45 14.89
N ASN A 67 7.06 -13.73 15.89
CA ASN A 67 5.76 -13.12 16.01
C ASN A 67 5.91 -11.66 16.50
N GLU A 68 5.48 -10.72 15.67
CA GLU A 68 5.41 -9.28 15.97
C GLU A 68 3.97 -8.76 15.88
N GLY A 69 3.00 -9.69 15.80
CA GLY A 69 1.61 -9.35 15.55
C GLY A 69 1.35 -8.94 14.10
N HIS A 70 0.14 -8.49 13.85
CA HIS A 70 -0.28 -7.94 12.56
C HIS A 70 -1.04 -6.64 12.80
N PHE A 71 -0.39 -5.51 12.55
CA PHE A 71 -0.91 -4.18 12.87
C PHE A 71 -2.28 -3.91 12.24
N ALA A 72 -2.40 -4.06 10.93
CA ALA A 72 -3.64 -3.76 10.20
C ALA A 72 -4.83 -4.67 10.56
N LEU A 73 -4.59 -5.84 11.15
CA LEU A 73 -5.63 -6.76 11.63
C LEU A 73 -5.84 -6.64 13.15
N ALA A 74 -5.09 -5.77 13.84
CA ALA A 74 -5.07 -5.67 15.30
C ALA A 74 -4.91 -7.04 15.99
N ALA A 75 -4.17 -7.97 15.36
CA ALA A 75 -4.01 -9.33 15.84
C ALA A 75 -2.67 -9.51 16.55
N PRO A 76 -2.64 -10.06 17.77
CA PRO A 76 -1.40 -10.30 18.52
C PRO A 76 -0.53 -11.39 17.87
N CYS A 77 -1.13 -12.26 17.06
CA CYS A 77 -0.43 -13.25 16.25
C CYS A 77 -1.23 -13.54 14.98
N TYR A 78 -0.53 -13.71 13.88
CA TYR A 78 -1.15 -14.02 12.59
C TYR A 78 -0.23 -14.86 11.73
N CYS A 79 -0.78 -15.82 11.01
CA CYS A 79 -0.06 -16.55 9.98
C CYS A 79 -1.00 -16.97 8.85
N HIS A 80 -0.47 -17.14 7.68
CA HIS A 80 -1.16 -17.79 6.59
C HIS A 80 -1.23 -19.30 6.84
N PHE A 81 -2.39 -19.90 6.63
CA PHE A 81 -2.61 -21.33 6.94
C PHE A 81 -3.45 -22.06 5.88
N THR A 82 -4.42 -21.40 5.26
CA THR A 82 -5.53 -22.04 4.55
C THR A 82 -5.25 -22.39 3.09
N SER A 83 -4.11 -22.00 2.52
CA SER A 83 -3.80 -22.21 1.10
C SER A 83 -2.42 -22.80 0.83
N PRO A 84 -2.08 -23.98 1.41
CA PRO A 84 -0.73 -24.57 1.31
C PRO A 84 -0.36 -25.06 -0.11
N ILE A 85 -1.32 -25.18 -1.02
CA ILE A 85 -1.06 -25.56 -2.42
C ILE A 85 -0.36 -24.44 -3.19
N ARG A 86 -0.75 -23.19 -2.94
CA ARG A 86 -0.28 -22.02 -3.69
C ARG A 86 0.56 -21.03 -2.87
N ARG A 87 0.60 -21.14 -1.54
CA ARG A 87 1.40 -20.30 -0.67
C ARG A 87 2.37 -21.15 0.16
N TYR A 88 3.64 -20.99 -0.10
CA TYR A 88 4.69 -21.72 0.60
C TYR A 88 4.73 -21.44 2.13
N PRO A 89 4.46 -20.22 2.63
CA PRO A 89 4.35 -19.96 4.07
C PRO A 89 3.33 -20.87 4.77
N ASP A 90 2.16 -21.09 4.16
CA ASP A 90 1.12 -21.99 4.70
C ASP A 90 1.67 -23.42 4.85
N LEU A 91 2.38 -23.90 3.83
CA LEU A 91 3.01 -25.21 3.87
C LEU A 91 4.05 -25.34 4.99
N VAL A 92 4.83 -24.27 5.22
CA VAL A 92 5.79 -24.21 6.32
C VAL A 92 5.08 -24.28 7.67
N VAL A 93 4.00 -23.51 7.86
CA VAL A 93 3.19 -23.54 9.09
C VAL A 93 2.61 -24.94 9.32
N HIS A 94 2.07 -25.59 8.28
CA HIS A 94 1.60 -26.99 8.37
C HIS A 94 2.69 -27.97 8.81
N ARG A 95 3.91 -27.82 8.28
CA ARG A 95 5.05 -28.66 8.67
C ARG A 95 5.47 -28.44 10.13
N VAL A 96 5.52 -27.16 10.55
CA VAL A 96 5.83 -26.81 11.95
C VAL A 96 4.78 -27.37 12.90
N LEU A 97 3.50 -27.19 12.57
CA LEU A 97 2.39 -27.72 13.36
C LEU A 97 2.44 -29.25 13.48
N LYS A 98 2.69 -29.96 12.37
CA LYS A 98 2.83 -31.43 12.40
C LYS A 98 4.01 -31.86 13.27
N LEU A 99 5.13 -31.17 13.25
CA LEU A 99 6.27 -31.44 14.14
C LEU A 99 5.89 -31.21 15.61
N GLN A 100 5.16 -30.15 15.92
CA GLN A 100 4.70 -29.86 17.27
C GLN A 100 3.72 -30.91 17.79
N LEU A 101 2.73 -31.28 16.98
CA LEU A 101 1.77 -32.34 17.34
C LEU A 101 2.44 -33.71 17.51
N ALA A 102 3.42 -34.04 16.67
CA ALA A 102 4.18 -35.27 16.85
C ALA A 102 5.02 -35.25 18.14
N TYR A 103 5.64 -34.10 18.46
CA TYR A 103 6.37 -33.92 19.70
C TYR A 103 5.48 -34.13 20.93
N GLU A 104 4.28 -33.53 20.94
CA GLU A 104 3.32 -33.68 22.04
C GLU A 104 2.81 -35.12 22.19
N ARG A 105 2.44 -35.76 21.08
CA ARG A 105 1.96 -37.15 21.07
C ARG A 105 3.00 -38.16 21.56
N LEU A 106 4.28 -37.89 21.34
CA LEU A 106 5.37 -38.76 21.71
C LEU A 106 5.92 -38.52 23.14
N GLY A 107 5.25 -37.65 23.92
CA GLY A 107 5.59 -37.40 25.32
C GLY A 107 6.54 -36.18 25.51
N GLY A 108 6.48 -35.19 24.60
CA GLY A 108 7.19 -33.95 24.75
C GLY A 108 8.73 -34.14 24.78
N LYS A 109 9.39 -33.83 25.90
CA LYS A 109 10.86 -33.95 26.01
C LYS A 109 11.35 -35.38 25.75
N ASP A 110 10.61 -36.40 26.11
CA ASP A 110 10.97 -37.79 25.88
C ASP A 110 10.93 -38.17 24.40
N ALA A 111 10.16 -37.46 23.58
CA ALA A 111 10.13 -37.66 22.13
C ALA A 111 11.48 -37.32 21.47
N LEU A 112 12.21 -36.36 22.01
CA LEU A 112 13.55 -35.99 21.52
C LEU A 112 14.57 -37.08 21.74
N VAL A 113 14.42 -37.83 22.83
CA VAL A 113 15.27 -39.00 23.15
C VAL A 113 14.92 -40.18 22.28
N ARG A 114 13.62 -40.45 22.07
CA ARG A 114 13.13 -41.64 21.34
C ARG A 114 13.20 -41.50 19.81
N THR A 115 13.04 -40.32 19.28
CA THR A 115 13.00 -40.07 17.83
C THR A 115 13.82 -38.84 17.41
N PRO A 116 15.13 -38.76 17.73
CA PRO A 116 15.95 -37.59 17.48
C PRO A 116 16.09 -37.24 16.00
N ARG A 117 15.95 -38.20 15.09
CA ARG A 117 16.06 -37.97 13.65
C ARG A 117 14.84 -37.26 13.05
N LEU A 118 13.62 -37.51 13.56
CA LEU A 118 12.38 -36.92 13.02
C LEU A 118 12.05 -35.57 13.61
N ILE A 119 12.25 -35.41 14.92
CA ILE A 119 11.84 -34.20 15.65
C ILE A 119 13.00 -33.28 15.96
N GLY A 120 14.16 -33.84 16.39
CA GLY A 120 15.34 -33.05 16.76
C GLY A 120 15.91 -32.24 15.61
N LYS A 121 16.20 -32.89 14.47
CA LYS A 121 16.71 -32.20 13.27
C LYS A 121 15.75 -31.13 12.73
N GLY A 122 14.45 -31.39 12.77
CA GLY A 122 13.45 -30.41 12.33
C GLY A 122 13.41 -29.17 13.23
N ARG A 123 13.41 -29.36 14.55
CA ARG A 123 13.37 -28.25 15.52
C ARG A 123 14.68 -27.43 15.55
N GLU A 124 15.82 -28.06 15.39
CA GLU A 124 17.12 -27.38 15.38
C GLU A 124 17.38 -26.63 14.07
N SER A 125 16.91 -27.16 12.94
CA SER A 125 17.15 -26.55 11.64
C SER A 125 16.19 -25.39 11.33
N LEU A 126 14.93 -25.42 11.79
CA LEU A 126 13.91 -24.42 11.52
C LEU A 126 14.36 -22.98 11.85
N PRO A 127 14.89 -22.68 13.05
CA PRO A 127 15.33 -21.32 13.38
C PRO A 127 16.42 -20.77 12.44
N ARG A 128 17.23 -21.65 11.84
CA ARG A 128 18.29 -21.27 10.92
C ARG A 128 17.77 -20.97 9.52
N ILE A 129 16.79 -21.72 9.04
CA ILE A 129 16.27 -21.61 7.67
C ILE A 129 15.09 -20.66 7.53
N LEU A 130 14.27 -20.46 8.61
CA LEU A 130 13.10 -19.61 8.58
C LEU A 130 13.37 -18.18 8.10
N PRO A 131 14.44 -17.49 8.53
CA PRO A 131 14.72 -16.14 8.04
C PRO A 131 14.92 -16.06 6.52
N GLN A 132 15.52 -17.09 5.92
CA GLN A 132 15.71 -17.16 4.47
C GLN A 132 14.39 -17.45 3.76
N ILE A 133 13.60 -18.40 4.30
CA ILE A 133 12.27 -18.72 3.77
C ILE A 133 11.37 -17.48 3.82
N CYS A 134 11.31 -16.78 4.94
CA CYS A 134 10.49 -15.59 5.10
C CYS A 134 10.86 -14.50 4.08
N ARG A 135 12.15 -14.24 3.89
CA ARG A 135 12.63 -13.30 2.86
C ARG A 135 12.22 -13.74 1.46
N ALA A 136 12.51 -14.97 1.09
CA ALA A 136 12.20 -15.49 -0.23
C ALA A 136 10.68 -15.45 -0.51
N CYS A 137 9.83 -15.76 0.48
CA CYS A 137 8.38 -15.68 0.34
C CYS A 137 7.92 -14.23 0.16
N SER A 138 8.45 -13.28 0.95
CA SER A 138 8.11 -11.86 0.83
C SER A 138 8.55 -11.27 -0.52
N ASP A 139 9.72 -11.68 -1.02
CA ASP A 139 10.21 -11.24 -2.33
C ASP A 139 9.37 -11.82 -3.47
N ALA A 140 9.01 -13.10 -3.40
CA ALA A 140 8.17 -13.76 -4.38
C ALA A 140 6.75 -13.17 -4.42
N GLU A 141 6.17 -12.84 -3.27
CA GLU A 141 4.86 -12.20 -3.19
C GLU A 141 4.90 -10.80 -3.82
N ARG A 142 5.92 -10.00 -3.50
CA ARG A 142 6.11 -8.68 -4.14
C ARG A 142 6.27 -8.77 -5.65
N ALA A 143 7.02 -9.76 -6.15
CA ALA A 143 7.18 -9.98 -7.58
C ALA A 143 5.87 -10.41 -8.25
N ALA A 144 5.09 -11.29 -7.61
CA ALA A 144 3.79 -11.72 -8.10
C ALA A 144 2.78 -10.56 -8.15
N ASP A 145 2.73 -9.73 -7.09
CA ASP A 145 1.89 -8.53 -7.04
C ASP A 145 2.27 -7.54 -8.15
N ALA A 146 3.57 -7.27 -8.31
CA ALA A 146 4.06 -6.37 -9.36
C ALA A 146 3.68 -6.86 -10.76
N ALA A 147 3.82 -8.16 -11.02
CA ALA A 147 3.43 -8.78 -12.29
C ALA A 147 1.91 -8.70 -12.52
N SER A 148 1.11 -8.97 -11.48
CA SER A 148 -0.36 -8.85 -11.54
C SER A 148 -0.77 -7.41 -11.86
N HIS A 149 -0.24 -6.43 -11.14
CA HIS A 149 -0.51 -5.01 -11.38
C HIS A 149 -0.07 -4.55 -12.77
N ALA A 150 1.10 -4.99 -13.24
CA ALA A 150 1.56 -4.67 -14.59
C ALA A 150 0.62 -5.23 -15.67
N THR A 151 0.19 -6.49 -15.49
CA THR A 151 -0.76 -7.13 -16.41
C THR A 151 -2.10 -6.40 -16.43
N GLN A 152 -2.62 -6.03 -15.25
CA GLN A 152 -3.87 -5.25 -15.16
C GLN A 152 -3.75 -3.91 -15.86
N LYS A 153 -2.65 -3.17 -15.66
CA LYS A 153 -2.39 -1.88 -16.33
C LYS A 153 -2.38 -2.02 -17.87
N ILE A 154 -1.73 -3.07 -18.39
CA ILE A 154 -1.72 -3.36 -19.81
C ILE A 154 -3.13 -3.64 -20.34
N LYS A 155 -3.92 -4.47 -19.62
CA LYS A 155 -5.31 -4.78 -20.00
C LYS A 155 -6.21 -3.55 -19.97
N ILE A 156 -6.05 -2.71 -18.96
CA ILE A 156 -6.74 -1.42 -18.87
C ILE A 156 -6.37 -0.52 -20.04
N ALA A 157 -5.09 -0.39 -20.36
CA ALA A 157 -4.65 0.40 -21.51
C ALA A 157 -5.24 -0.13 -22.83
N GLN A 158 -5.25 -1.44 -23.04
CA GLN A 158 -5.90 -2.06 -24.21
C GLN A 158 -7.39 -1.71 -24.29
N TYR A 159 -8.10 -1.71 -23.16
CA TYR A 159 -9.52 -1.33 -23.11
C TYR A 159 -9.77 0.14 -23.50
N TYR A 160 -8.84 1.05 -23.15
CA TYR A 160 -8.97 2.47 -23.46
C TYR A 160 -8.38 2.87 -24.83
N GLU A 161 -7.73 1.96 -25.56
CA GLU A 161 -7.12 2.23 -26.87
C GLU A 161 -8.16 2.72 -27.89
N ASP A 162 -9.36 2.12 -27.87
CA ASP A 162 -10.48 2.49 -28.77
C ASP A 162 -11.34 3.64 -28.20
N ARG A 163 -10.93 4.25 -27.07
CA ARG A 163 -11.69 5.29 -26.34
C ARG A 163 -10.96 6.62 -26.25
N LEU A 164 -10.06 6.85 -27.19
CA LEU A 164 -9.36 8.14 -27.30
C LEU A 164 -10.38 9.25 -27.58
N GLY A 165 -10.26 10.39 -26.88
CA GLY A 165 -11.16 11.51 -26.99
C GLY A 165 -12.45 11.40 -26.16
N GLU A 166 -12.74 10.25 -25.55
CA GLU A 166 -13.88 10.11 -24.64
C GLU A 166 -13.64 10.86 -23.33
N ARG A 167 -14.72 11.41 -22.75
CA ARG A 167 -14.68 12.20 -21.53
C ARG A 167 -15.26 11.44 -20.35
N TYR A 168 -14.61 11.59 -19.21
CA TYR A 168 -14.99 10.91 -17.97
C TYR A 168 -14.92 11.86 -16.78
N ALA A 169 -15.84 11.69 -15.85
CA ALA A 169 -15.74 12.30 -14.53
C ALA A 169 -14.82 11.49 -13.63
N GLY A 170 -14.07 12.17 -12.80
CA GLY A 170 -13.15 11.55 -11.85
C GLY A 170 -12.76 12.50 -10.74
N SER A 171 -11.85 12.05 -9.92
CA SER A 171 -11.26 12.83 -8.83
C SER A 171 -9.74 12.72 -8.84
N ILE A 172 -9.07 13.78 -8.40
CA ILE A 172 -7.62 13.79 -8.23
C ILE A 172 -7.26 12.81 -7.11
N SER A 173 -6.58 11.72 -7.46
CA SER A 173 -6.16 10.67 -6.53
C SER A 173 -4.74 10.90 -5.99
N TRP A 174 -3.92 11.64 -6.74
CA TRP A 174 -2.56 12.00 -6.34
C TRP A 174 -2.07 13.24 -7.09
N VAL A 175 -1.26 14.06 -6.40
CA VAL A 175 -0.58 15.21 -6.96
C VAL A 175 0.93 15.02 -6.89
N SER A 176 1.65 15.37 -7.92
CA SER A 176 3.11 15.27 -7.99
C SER A 176 3.69 16.39 -8.86
N SER A 177 5.00 16.54 -8.82
CA SER A 177 5.72 17.48 -9.70
C SER A 177 5.57 17.17 -11.20
N MET A 178 5.13 15.95 -11.57
CA MET A 178 4.87 15.57 -12.96
C MET A 178 3.46 15.98 -13.42
N GLY A 179 2.53 16.24 -12.48
CA GLY A 179 1.13 16.57 -12.74
C GLY A 179 0.16 15.84 -11.80
N LEU A 180 -1.07 15.68 -12.26
CA LEU A 180 -2.18 15.13 -11.49
C LEU A 180 -2.49 13.71 -11.92
N PHE A 181 -2.62 12.80 -10.96
CA PHE A 181 -3.22 11.50 -11.21
C PHE A 181 -4.71 11.59 -10.93
N VAL A 182 -5.50 11.22 -11.91
CA VAL A 182 -6.96 11.27 -11.83
C VAL A 182 -7.51 9.86 -11.88
N ARG A 183 -8.35 9.52 -10.90
CA ARG A 183 -9.09 8.25 -10.84
C ARG A 183 -10.50 8.46 -11.34
N LEU A 184 -10.88 7.67 -12.33
CA LEU A 184 -12.21 7.72 -12.94
C LEU A 184 -13.27 7.13 -12.00
N ASP A 185 -14.44 7.75 -11.93
CA ASP A 185 -15.50 7.35 -10.99
C ASP A 185 -16.06 5.96 -11.29
N LEU A 186 -16.36 5.68 -12.54
CA LEU A 186 -17.03 4.45 -12.95
C LEU A 186 -16.12 3.22 -12.93
N THR A 187 -14.89 3.38 -13.43
CA THR A 187 -13.98 2.26 -13.66
C THR A 187 -12.88 2.16 -12.62
N GLN A 188 -12.71 3.20 -11.78
CA GLN A 188 -11.64 3.32 -10.80
C GLN A 188 -10.23 3.28 -11.43
N VAL A 189 -10.15 3.44 -12.74
CA VAL A 189 -8.90 3.49 -13.49
C VAL A 189 -8.21 4.83 -13.24
N GLU A 190 -6.88 4.79 -13.14
CA GLU A 190 -6.05 5.97 -12.89
C GLU A 190 -5.21 6.31 -14.11
N GLY A 191 -5.15 7.59 -14.46
CA GLY A 191 -4.30 8.12 -15.52
C GLY A 191 -3.67 9.45 -15.12
N LEU A 192 -2.66 9.86 -15.87
CA LEU A 192 -1.87 11.07 -15.63
C LEU A 192 -2.37 12.24 -16.48
N VAL A 193 -2.72 13.34 -15.84
CA VAL A 193 -2.77 14.66 -16.48
C VAL A 193 -1.41 15.31 -16.28
N SER A 194 -0.63 15.40 -17.36
CA SER A 194 0.71 15.98 -17.29
C SER A 194 0.65 17.47 -16.90
N ILE A 195 1.59 17.93 -16.08
CA ILE A 195 1.73 19.34 -15.70
C ILE A 195 1.78 20.26 -16.94
N LYS A 196 2.40 19.79 -18.04
CA LYS A 196 2.48 20.51 -19.31
C LYS A 196 1.13 20.71 -20.01
N SER A 197 0.12 19.91 -19.65
CA SER A 197 -1.23 19.99 -20.22
C SER A 197 -2.21 20.81 -19.37
N LEU A 198 -1.79 21.27 -18.20
CA LEU A 198 -2.61 22.06 -17.29
C LEU A 198 -2.70 23.53 -17.71
N GLY A 199 -1.65 24.07 -18.36
CA GLY A 199 -1.59 25.46 -18.82
C GLY A 199 -0.20 25.84 -19.29
N ASN A 200 -0.06 27.09 -19.76
CA ASN A 200 1.23 27.66 -20.21
C ASN A 200 1.95 28.43 -19.09
N GLU A 201 1.61 28.16 -17.84
CA GLU A 201 2.20 28.79 -16.68
C GLU A 201 3.09 27.83 -15.91
N TRP A 202 3.89 28.37 -14.99
CA TRP A 202 4.64 27.57 -14.03
C TRP A 202 3.71 27.10 -12.91
N PHE A 203 3.84 25.84 -12.51
CA PHE A 203 3.11 25.25 -11.39
C PHE A 203 4.07 24.93 -10.26
N GLU A 204 3.76 25.42 -9.07
CA GLU A 204 4.48 25.11 -7.84
C GLU A 204 3.84 23.87 -7.17
N PHE A 205 4.67 22.88 -6.88
CA PHE A 205 4.24 21.66 -6.19
C PHE A 205 4.61 21.75 -4.72
N ASP A 206 3.60 21.65 -3.86
CA ASP A 206 3.76 21.49 -2.41
C ASP A 206 3.65 20.02 -2.06
N GLU A 207 4.76 19.43 -1.60
CA GLU A 207 4.85 18.01 -1.27
C GLU A 207 4.10 17.66 0.01
N ASP A 208 4.05 18.55 0.99
CA ASP A 208 3.39 18.34 2.28
C ASP A 208 1.87 18.44 2.15
N ALA A 209 1.39 19.45 1.42
CA ALA A 209 -0.03 19.65 1.15
C ALA A 209 -0.55 18.78 -0.01
N LEU A 210 0.33 18.17 -0.81
CA LEU A 210 -0.01 17.47 -2.05
C LEU A 210 -0.88 18.31 -2.97
N THR A 211 -0.44 19.55 -3.20
CA THR A 211 -1.13 20.51 -4.06
C THR A 211 -0.23 21.01 -5.19
N LEU A 212 -0.86 21.43 -6.29
CA LEU A 212 -0.21 22.03 -7.43
C LEU A 212 -0.88 23.39 -7.67
N THR A 213 -0.12 24.50 -7.60
CA THR A 213 -0.66 25.85 -7.73
C THR A 213 -0.02 26.56 -8.91
N GLY A 214 -0.85 27.11 -9.80
CA GLY A 214 -0.40 27.93 -10.92
C GLY A 214 0.14 29.27 -10.43
N ALA A 215 1.35 29.65 -10.88
CA ALA A 215 2.03 30.85 -10.44
C ALA A 215 1.35 32.16 -10.91
N ASP A 216 0.74 32.11 -12.10
CA ASP A 216 0.12 33.32 -12.71
C ASP A 216 -1.38 33.41 -12.38
N THR A 217 -2.09 32.26 -12.44
CA THR A 217 -3.55 32.24 -12.25
C THR A 217 -3.96 32.00 -10.81
N GLY A 218 -3.07 31.45 -9.96
CA GLY A 218 -3.40 30.99 -8.62
C GLY A 218 -4.32 29.74 -8.62
N THR A 219 -4.54 29.12 -9.78
CA THR A 219 -5.36 27.92 -9.87
C THR A 219 -4.72 26.80 -9.06
N ARG A 220 -5.47 26.25 -8.10
CA ARG A 220 -4.98 25.21 -7.19
C ARG A 220 -5.67 23.89 -7.48
N TYR A 221 -4.86 22.84 -7.56
CA TYR A 221 -5.31 21.45 -7.67
C TYR A 221 -4.92 20.68 -6.41
N GLU A 222 -5.86 19.91 -5.86
CA GLU A 222 -5.68 19.19 -4.61
C GLU A 222 -6.33 17.80 -4.63
N LEU A 223 -5.96 16.95 -3.68
CA LEU A 223 -6.51 15.61 -3.54
C LEU A 223 -8.03 15.64 -3.33
N GLY A 224 -8.73 14.72 -4.01
CA GLY A 224 -10.19 14.60 -3.92
C GLY A 224 -10.96 15.58 -4.77
N GLN A 225 -10.32 16.59 -5.37
CA GLN A 225 -11.00 17.55 -6.25
C GLN A 225 -11.63 16.83 -7.45
N ARG A 226 -12.89 17.18 -7.71
CA ARG A 226 -13.67 16.63 -8.84
C ARG A 226 -13.24 17.31 -10.14
N VAL A 227 -13.03 16.50 -11.16
CA VAL A 227 -12.58 16.95 -12.48
C VAL A 227 -13.23 16.17 -13.59
N ILE A 228 -13.29 16.77 -14.78
CA ILE A 228 -13.64 16.10 -16.03
C ILE A 228 -12.36 15.98 -16.85
N ILE A 229 -12.09 14.78 -17.34
CA ILE A 229 -10.92 14.50 -18.17
C ILE A 229 -11.34 13.95 -19.52
N GLU A 230 -10.45 14.07 -20.47
CA GLU A 230 -10.50 13.42 -21.78
C GLU A 230 -9.31 12.47 -21.91
N VAL A 231 -9.53 11.27 -22.43
CA VAL A 231 -8.45 10.30 -22.71
C VAL A 231 -7.65 10.82 -23.90
N SER A 232 -6.45 11.32 -23.66
CA SER A 232 -5.63 11.97 -24.69
C SER A 232 -4.63 11.03 -25.36
N ARG A 233 -4.09 10.07 -24.61
CA ARG A 233 -3.12 9.10 -25.12
C ARG A 233 -3.16 7.81 -24.32
N VAL A 234 -2.94 6.71 -25.01
CA VAL A 234 -2.83 5.37 -24.41
C VAL A 234 -1.52 4.74 -24.84
N ASN A 235 -0.80 4.17 -23.89
CA ASN A 235 0.41 3.37 -24.12
C ASN A 235 0.17 1.94 -23.64
N THR A 236 -0.25 1.08 -24.56
CA THR A 236 -0.57 -0.33 -24.26
C THR A 236 0.63 -1.16 -23.87
N THR A 237 1.83 -0.80 -24.35
CA THR A 237 3.07 -1.51 -23.98
C THR A 237 3.47 -1.27 -22.50
N ARG A 238 3.29 -0.04 -22.00
CA ARG A 238 3.62 0.33 -20.64
C ARG A 238 2.43 0.32 -19.71
N GLY A 239 1.20 0.16 -20.23
CA GLY A 239 -0.03 0.23 -19.45
C GLY A 239 -0.28 1.63 -18.88
N HIS A 240 0.06 2.71 -19.61
CA HIS A 240 -0.12 4.08 -19.17
C HIS A 240 -1.26 4.75 -19.93
N LEU A 241 -2.05 5.53 -19.18
CA LEU A 241 -3.10 6.40 -19.70
C LEU A 241 -2.72 7.85 -19.42
N ASP A 242 -2.68 8.67 -20.45
CA ASP A 242 -2.54 10.11 -20.34
C ASP A 242 -3.91 10.76 -20.55
N PHE A 243 -4.25 11.65 -19.64
CA PHE A 243 -5.50 12.40 -19.65
C PHE A 243 -5.24 13.87 -19.92
N LYS A 244 -6.23 14.57 -20.40
CA LYS A 244 -6.28 16.01 -20.50
C LYS A 244 -7.44 16.54 -19.66
N LEU A 245 -7.18 17.58 -18.88
CA LEU A 245 -8.22 18.24 -18.09
C LEU A 245 -9.14 19.03 -19.02
N ILE A 246 -10.44 18.92 -18.81
CA ILE A 246 -11.47 19.70 -19.49
C ILE A 246 -12.02 20.74 -18.53
N HIS A 247 -11.88 22.00 -18.90
CA HIS A 247 -12.35 23.14 -18.12
C HIS A 247 -13.81 23.47 -18.45
#